data_14cf0156a9aa9c88744dc78dc51935f4
#
_entry.id   14cf0156a9aa9c88744dc78dc51935f4
#
_cell.length_a   1.000
_cell.length_b   1.000
_cell.length_c   1.000
_cell.angle_alpha   90.00
_cell.angle_beta   90.00
_cell.angle_gamma   90.00
#
_symmetry.space_group_name_H-M   'P 1'
#
loop_
_entity.id
_entity.type
_entity.pdbx_description
1 polymer ?
#
loop_
_entity_poly.entity_id
_entity_poly.type
_entity_poly.pdbx_seq_one_letter_code
_entity_poly.pdbx_strand_id
1 'polypeptide(L)'
;MSCTLAYWLPVEERWETIEEDRQTLMEARKVSGLSAYGIPVTSGEGALLVQYMAASDAALDEARIPVTSTVKTMGWHDGAFLRGFHRHGADCPRLRLDDRAGAALIIAEAIGDRGEWSEWVTHVWPSVRRFLVLRVAVAATLVPLLTELLPHVSMFAVDICGTTSRGKTTALRVASSVWGSPKYMRTWDSTAVGVEHMASAMNGLPLLLDDTKRLKNPQVAASAVYGIVSNEGRARGHSDGGMREMAQYRTAIVSTGEAPLKDIGQHGGLGARCITLWGSPLGEPSHESAELARRLTATVQAHYGHIGKGVVEYLMSQTPEDRANWCNRYEAHLQHYTATAAPGDIGPRLSESGAALALAHEMLCEAMGLPYDPLMFDSQWRSITAAAETADRALGAMIDLHAHINMNPDRIYRPRAANVPDSMQPSEVAPLGGYLAHMARGVLSVPVGIAKNFLERTMGHTLSECVAAWNERGWLRTGDARRTHTVRIADRPVACYTFTALAMSIVAGVDDGTSSPDAVEPTLDDDVPPF
;
A
#
# COMPACT_ATOMS: atom_id res chain seq x y z
N MET A 1 -5.13 -29.51 14.92
CA MET A 1 -6.52 -29.81 15.29
C MET A 1 -6.66 -29.49 16.78
N SER A 2 -7.61 -28.61 17.14
CA SER A 2 -7.94 -28.31 18.52
C SER A 2 -9.25 -29.01 18.91
N CYS A 3 -9.47 -29.18 20.21
CA CYS A 3 -10.70 -29.71 20.77
C CYS A 3 -11.23 -28.74 21.83
N THR A 4 -12.54 -28.50 21.81
CA THR A 4 -13.21 -27.75 22.85
C THR A 4 -13.68 -28.73 23.92
N LEU A 5 -13.17 -28.56 25.15
CA LEU A 5 -13.62 -29.31 26.31
C LEU A 5 -14.63 -28.50 27.10
N ALA A 6 -15.77 -29.07 27.39
CA ALA A 6 -16.70 -28.53 28.38
C ALA A 6 -16.45 -29.22 29.72
N TYR A 7 -16.33 -28.46 30.79
CA TYR A 7 -16.13 -28.98 32.16
C TYR A 7 -16.93 -28.17 33.18
N TRP A 8 -17.27 -28.84 34.28
CA TRP A 8 -18.05 -28.25 35.35
C TRP A 8 -17.14 -27.65 36.41
N LEU A 9 -17.38 -26.39 36.76
CA LEU A 9 -16.74 -25.72 37.90
C LEU A 9 -17.62 -25.84 39.14
N PRO A 10 -17.30 -26.73 40.12
CA PRO A 10 -18.19 -27.01 41.25
C PRO A 10 -18.41 -25.82 42.18
N VAL A 11 -17.39 -24.94 42.32
CA VAL A 11 -17.46 -23.77 43.21
C VAL A 11 -18.33 -22.66 42.62
N GLU A 12 -18.35 -22.54 41.30
CA GLU A 12 -19.10 -21.51 40.58
C GLU A 12 -20.47 -22.03 40.07
N GLU A 13 -20.71 -23.32 40.25
CA GLU A 13 -21.95 -24.02 39.81
C GLU A 13 -22.28 -23.75 38.32
N ARG A 14 -21.25 -23.72 37.46
CA ARG A 14 -21.44 -23.47 36.03
C ARG A 14 -20.54 -24.35 35.14
N TRP A 15 -20.98 -24.51 33.90
CA TRP A 15 -20.19 -25.09 32.85
C TRP A 15 -19.27 -24.03 32.24
N GLU A 16 -17.99 -24.40 32.08
CA GLU A 16 -17.00 -23.64 31.34
C GLU A 16 -16.51 -24.44 30.15
N THR A 17 -15.95 -23.73 29.16
CA THR A 17 -15.32 -24.35 27.99
C THR A 17 -13.90 -23.84 27.81
N ILE A 18 -13.02 -24.73 27.41
CA ILE A 18 -11.64 -24.42 27.03
C ILE A 18 -11.32 -25.05 25.69
N GLU A 19 -10.60 -24.35 24.85
CA GLU A 19 -10.06 -24.88 23.61
C GLU A 19 -8.58 -25.17 23.76
N GLU A 20 -8.18 -26.42 23.52
CA GLU A 20 -6.81 -26.86 23.59
C GLU A 20 -6.40 -27.70 22.37
N ASP A 21 -5.08 -27.68 22.06
CA ASP A 21 -4.57 -28.53 21.00
C ASP A 21 -4.75 -30.00 21.36
N ARG A 22 -5.20 -30.80 20.37
CA ARG A 22 -5.34 -32.24 20.55
C ARG A 22 -4.06 -32.90 21.04
N GLN A 23 -2.88 -32.40 20.62
CA GLN A 23 -1.60 -32.87 21.12
C GLN A 23 -1.44 -32.64 22.63
N THR A 24 -1.85 -31.48 23.15
CA THR A 24 -1.85 -31.17 24.58
C THR A 24 -2.77 -32.11 25.35
N LEU A 25 -3.95 -32.36 24.81
CA LEU A 25 -4.97 -33.22 25.44
C LEU A 25 -4.59 -34.70 25.43
N MET A 26 -3.78 -35.15 24.48
CA MET A 26 -3.35 -36.55 24.32
C MET A 26 -1.94 -36.84 24.89
N GLU A 27 -1.33 -35.86 25.54
CA GLU A 27 0.01 -36.02 26.16
C GLU A 27 -0.08 -35.89 27.70
N ALA A 28 0.16 -36.96 28.39
CA ALA A 28 -0.02 -37.05 29.86
C ALA A 28 0.75 -35.97 30.65
N ARG A 29 1.92 -35.51 30.16
CA ARG A 29 2.69 -34.44 30.80
C ARG A 29 2.09 -33.05 30.58
N LYS A 30 1.47 -32.80 29.43
CA LYS A 30 0.90 -31.50 29.10
C LYS A 30 -0.53 -31.33 29.65
N VAL A 31 -1.28 -32.42 29.71
CA VAL A 31 -2.69 -32.39 30.16
C VAL A 31 -2.85 -31.93 31.61
N SER A 32 -1.82 -32.13 32.45
CA SER A 32 -1.81 -31.60 33.83
C SER A 32 -1.86 -30.06 33.89
N GLY A 33 -1.50 -29.35 32.80
CA GLY A 33 -1.63 -27.91 32.69
C GLY A 33 -3.09 -27.43 32.69
N LEU A 34 -4.06 -28.29 32.41
CA LEU A 34 -5.49 -27.97 32.49
C LEU A 34 -5.94 -27.62 33.93
N SER A 35 -5.14 -27.96 34.94
CA SER A 35 -5.39 -27.50 36.31
C SER A 35 -5.42 -25.99 36.47
N ALA A 36 -4.72 -25.24 35.59
CA ALA A 36 -4.74 -23.79 35.57
C ALA A 36 -6.14 -23.21 35.25
N TYR A 37 -7.01 -24.01 34.63
CA TYR A 37 -8.38 -23.63 34.28
C TYR A 37 -9.42 -24.20 35.28
N GLY A 38 -8.95 -24.79 36.37
CA GLY A 38 -9.85 -25.36 37.39
C GLY A 38 -10.28 -26.81 37.12
N ILE A 39 -9.71 -27.47 36.10
CA ILE A 39 -9.94 -28.90 35.87
C ILE A 39 -9.09 -29.67 36.88
N PRO A 40 -9.69 -30.51 37.74
CA PRO A 40 -8.93 -31.20 38.80
C PRO A 40 -8.13 -32.36 38.22
N VAL A 41 -6.93 -32.06 37.72
CA VAL A 41 -5.97 -33.05 37.21
C VAL A 41 -4.59 -32.80 37.80
N THR A 42 -3.99 -33.83 38.35
CA THR A 42 -2.62 -33.82 38.86
C THR A 42 -1.66 -34.48 37.86
N SER A 43 -0.37 -34.24 38.00
CA SER A 43 0.65 -34.89 37.17
C SER A 43 0.62 -36.43 37.26
N GLY A 44 0.15 -36.99 38.39
CA GLY A 44 -0.01 -38.44 38.57
C GLY A 44 -1.24 -39.02 37.86
N GLU A 45 -2.25 -38.20 37.63
CA GLU A 45 -3.53 -38.60 37.01
C GLU A 45 -3.61 -38.27 35.52
N GLY A 46 -2.65 -37.53 34.99
CA GLY A 46 -2.64 -37.11 33.59
C GLY A 46 -2.80 -38.25 32.58
N ALA A 47 -2.18 -39.43 32.87
CA ALA A 47 -2.33 -40.61 32.02
C ALA A 47 -3.78 -41.16 32.01
N LEU A 48 -4.46 -41.12 33.14
CA LEU A 48 -5.86 -41.58 33.24
C LEU A 48 -6.79 -40.65 32.49
N LEU A 49 -6.58 -39.33 32.61
CA LEU A 49 -7.38 -38.34 31.87
C LEU A 49 -7.18 -38.49 30.37
N VAL A 50 -5.94 -38.70 29.90
CA VAL A 50 -5.65 -38.97 28.47
C VAL A 50 -6.36 -40.24 27.99
N GLN A 51 -6.31 -41.33 28.79
CA GLN A 51 -7.04 -42.57 28.45
C GLN A 51 -8.54 -42.35 28.36
N TYR A 52 -9.11 -41.61 29.30
CA TYR A 52 -10.54 -41.26 29.31
C TYR A 52 -10.93 -40.44 28.05
N MET A 53 -10.13 -39.42 27.73
CA MET A 53 -10.38 -38.59 26.54
C MET A 53 -10.22 -39.39 25.24
N ALA A 54 -9.23 -40.25 25.14
CA ALA A 54 -9.04 -41.11 23.98
C ALA A 54 -10.18 -42.11 23.81
N ALA A 55 -10.67 -42.71 24.92
CA ALA A 55 -11.80 -43.60 24.89
C ALA A 55 -13.12 -42.87 24.53
N SER A 56 -13.31 -41.66 25.06
CA SER A 56 -14.43 -40.79 24.70
C SER A 56 -14.43 -40.41 23.23
N ASP A 57 -13.25 -40.03 22.70
CA ASP A 57 -13.05 -39.70 21.29
C ASP A 57 -13.38 -40.88 20.36
N ALA A 58 -12.96 -42.09 20.74
CA ALA A 58 -13.26 -43.32 19.99
C ALA A 58 -14.75 -43.75 20.06
N ALA A 59 -15.44 -43.36 21.11
CA ALA A 59 -16.85 -43.68 21.31
C ALA A 59 -17.79 -42.63 20.71
N LEU A 60 -17.28 -41.45 20.35
CA LEU A 60 -18.07 -40.38 19.78
C LEU A 60 -18.32 -40.64 18.28
N ASP A 61 -19.59 -40.73 17.93
CA ASP A 61 -20.02 -40.74 16.53
C ASP A 61 -19.71 -39.37 15.89
N GLU A 62 -18.95 -39.36 14.79
CA GLU A 62 -18.59 -38.12 14.06
C GLU A 62 -19.86 -37.30 13.69
N ALA A 63 -20.99 -37.96 13.47
CA ALA A 63 -22.26 -37.29 13.19
C ALA A 63 -22.80 -36.47 14.36
N ARG A 64 -22.32 -36.70 15.59
CA ARG A 64 -22.79 -36.02 16.82
C ARG A 64 -21.87 -34.93 17.30
N ILE A 65 -20.61 -34.91 16.84
CA ILE A 65 -19.67 -33.85 17.21
C ILE A 65 -19.64 -32.82 16.09
N PRO A 66 -20.05 -31.59 16.36
CA PRO A 66 -19.96 -30.54 15.36
C PRO A 66 -18.50 -30.17 15.11
N VAL A 67 -17.96 -30.56 13.95
CA VAL A 67 -16.65 -30.08 13.51
C VAL A 67 -16.76 -28.63 13.07
N THR A 68 -15.92 -27.76 13.62
CA THR A 68 -15.84 -26.35 13.26
C THR A 68 -14.44 -26.10 12.68
N SER A 69 -14.37 -25.57 11.48
CA SER A 69 -13.11 -25.14 10.90
C SER A 69 -12.69 -23.81 11.53
N THR A 70 -11.52 -23.76 12.14
CA THR A 70 -10.96 -22.52 12.67
C THR A 70 -9.96 -21.92 11.71
N VAL A 71 -9.99 -20.61 11.54
CA VAL A 71 -9.10 -19.85 10.68
C VAL A 71 -8.42 -18.74 11.47
N LYS A 72 -7.21 -18.37 11.06
CA LYS A 72 -6.41 -17.31 11.71
C LYS A 72 -6.64 -15.94 11.12
N THR A 73 -7.37 -15.86 10.01
CA THR A 73 -7.64 -14.62 9.27
C THR A 73 -9.13 -14.44 9.09
N MET A 74 -9.57 -13.20 9.02
CA MET A 74 -10.92 -12.85 8.56
C MET A 74 -10.99 -12.89 7.03
N GLY A 75 -12.16 -12.65 6.46
CA GLY A 75 -12.37 -12.51 5.01
C GLY A 75 -12.68 -13.81 4.30
N TRP A 76 -12.17 -14.00 3.08
CA TRP A 76 -12.54 -15.11 2.21
C TRP A 76 -11.87 -16.43 2.59
N HIS A 77 -12.68 -17.50 2.69
CA HIS A 77 -12.26 -18.87 2.97
C HIS A 77 -13.19 -19.83 2.21
N ASP A 78 -12.68 -20.47 1.17
CA ASP A 78 -13.39 -21.51 0.40
C ASP A 78 -14.87 -21.15 0.06
N GLY A 79 -15.08 -19.94 -0.47
CA GLY A 79 -16.40 -19.44 -0.84
C GLY A 79 -17.25 -18.90 0.29
N ALA A 80 -16.75 -18.92 1.55
CA ALA A 80 -17.34 -18.21 2.66
C ALA A 80 -16.58 -16.93 3.00
N PHE A 81 -17.26 -15.99 3.65
CA PHE A 81 -16.65 -14.76 4.15
C PHE A 81 -16.83 -14.62 5.65
N LEU A 82 -15.74 -14.44 6.37
CA LEU A 82 -15.75 -14.21 7.81
C LEU A 82 -15.57 -12.71 8.10
N ARG A 83 -16.67 -12.03 8.45
CA ARG A 83 -16.72 -10.62 8.80
C ARG A 83 -16.71 -10.45 10.32
N GLY A 84 -15.55 -10.21 10.90
CA GLY A 84 -15.39 -10.28 12.36
C GLY A 84 -15.68 -11.69 12.84
N PHE A 85 -16.67 -11.82 13.71
CA PHE A 85 -17.18 -13.12 14.20
C PHE A 85 -18.38 -13.65 13.40
N HIS A 86 -18.86 -12.90 12.42
CA HIS A 86 -20.04 -13.24 11.62
C HIS A 86 -19.64 -13.89 10.30
N ARG A 87 -20.17 -15.07 10.06
CA ARG A 87 -19.98 -15.83 8.83
C ARG A 87 -21.10 -15.53 7.83
N HIS A 88 -20.71 -15.38 6.56
CA HIS A 88 -21.60 -15.29 5.41
C HIS A 88 -21.33 -16.48 4.47
N GLY A 89 -22.36 -17.04 3.85
CA GLY A 89 -22.34 -18.21 2.96
C GLY A 89 -23.18 -19.37 3.49
N ALA A 90 -24.01 -19.97 2.61
CA ALA A 90 -25.02 -20.98 3.00
C ALA A 90 -24.44 -22.37 3.21
N ASP A 91 -23.53 -22.82 2.33
CA ASP A 91 -23.00 -24.19 2.28
C ASP A 91 -21.64 -24.36 2.97
N CYS A 92 -21.23 -23.36 3.74
CA CYS A 92 -19.92 -23.40 4.37
C CYS A 92 -19.94 -24.27 5.63
N PRO A 93 -18.95 -25.15 5.84
CA PRO A 93 -18.74 -25.78 7.14
C PRO A 93 -18.64 -24.71 8.23
N ARG A 94 -18.95 -25.07 9.46
CA ARG A 94 -18.88 -24.16 10.61
C ARG A 94 -17.50 -23.51 10.67
N LEU A 95 -17.39 -22.27 10.19
CA LEU A 95 -16.15 -21.50 10.14
C LEU A 95 -16.16 -20.49 11.29
N ARG A 96 -15.08 -20.42 12.06
CA ARG A 96 -14.90 -19.40 13.09
C ARG A 96 -13.44 -18.94 13.15
N LEU A 97 -13.24 -17.76 13.70
CA LEU A 97 -11.90 -17.25 13.99
C LEU A 97 -11.31 -18.07 15.15
N ASP A 98 -10.03 -18.46 15.00
CA ASP A 98 -9.27 -19.16 16.05
C ASP A 98 -9.08 -18.23 17.27
N ASP A 99 -9.31 -18.74 18.47
CA ASP A 99 -9.13 -17.98 19.72
C ASP A 99 -7.68 -17.55 19.97
N ARG A 100 -6.75 -18.01 19.15
CA ARG A 100 -5.32 -17.65 19.14
C ARG A 100 -4.93 -16.76 17.96
N ALA A 101 -5.92 -16.25 17.22
CA ALA A 101 -5.67 -15.45 16.01
C ALA A 101 -5.08 -14.04 16.29
N GLY A 102 -4.76 -13.71 17.56
CA GLY A 102 -4.01 -12.51 17.93
C GLY A 102 -4.60 -11.21 17.38
N ALA A 103 -3.92 -10.59 16.40
CA ALA A 103 -4.34 -9.33 15.82
C ALA A 103 -5.76 -9.40 15.19
N ALA A 104 -6.13 -10.55 14.60
CA ALA A 104 -7.43 -10.72 13.98
C ALA A 104 -8.58 -10.66 15.01
N LEU A 105 -8.40 -11.23 16.20
CA LEU A 105 -9.41 -11.16 17.28
C LEU A 105 -9.67 -9.72 17.72
N ILE A 106 -8.59 -8.96 17.98
CA ILE A 106 -8.69 -7.57 18.43
C ILE A 106 -9.43 -6.71 17.40
N ILE A 107 -9.25 -7.00 16.12
CA ILE A 107 -9.90 -6.25 15.04
C ILE A 107 -11.34 -6.74 14.85
N ALA A 108 -11.56 -8.05 14.96
CA ALA A 108 -12.89 -8.67 14.80
C ALA A 108 -13.93 -8.09 15.76
N GLU A 109 -13.54 -7.74 16.99
CA GLU A 109 -14.41 -7.09 17.98
C GLU A 109 -14.98 -5.74 17.52
N ALA A 110 -14.26 -5.04 16.62
CA ALA A 110 -14.69 -3.75 16.10
C ALA A 110 -15.54 -3.88 14.82
N ILE A 111 -15.54 -5.06 14.19
CA ILE A 111 -16.28 -5.35 12.96
C ILE A 111 -17.64 -5.92 13.32
N GLY A 112 -18.68 -5.34 12.75
CA GLY A 112 -20.07 -5.72 12.99
C GLY A 112 -20.99 -4.63 12.49
N ASP A 113 -22.29 -4.84 12.63
CA ASP A 113 -23.31 -3.86 12.27
C ASP A 113 -24.03 -3.33 13.52
N ARG A 114 -24.38 -2.05 13.48
CA ARG A 114 -25.10 -1.37 14.53
C ARG A 114 -25.93 -0.23 13.97
N GLY A 115 -27.05 0.05 14.63
CA GLY A 115 -27.97 1.14 14.28
C GLY A 115 -28.75 0.85 12.99
N GLU A 116 -29.25 1.90 12.35
CA GLU A 116 -30.13 1.79 11.19
C GLU A 116 -29.43 2.19 9.90
N TRP A 117 -29.60 1.40 8.84
CA TRP A 117 -29.11 1.69 7.50
C TRP A 117 -29.66 3.02 6.94
N SER A 118 -30.96 3.28 7.17
CA SER A 118 -31.63 4.50 6.73
C SER A 118 -31.00 5.78 7.27
N GLU A 119 -30.52 5.76 8.52
CA GLU A 119 -29.84 6.88 9.15
C GLU A 119 -28.48 7.14 8.49
N TRP A 120 -27.73 6.07 8.18
CA TRP A 120 -26.48 6.20 7.45
C TRP A 120 -26.70 6.78 6.05
N VAL A 121 -27.70 6.28 5.31
CA VAL A 121 -28.04 6.79 3.98
C VAL A 121 -28.45 8.26 4.03
N THR A 122 -29.29 8.62 4.98
CA THR A 122 -29.82 9.98 5.07
C THR A 122 -28.74 11.01 5.44
N HIS A 123 -27.83 10.65 6.34
CA HIS A 123 -26.91 11.61 6.96
C HIS A 123 -25.45 11.50 6.48
N VAL A 124 -25.02 10.35 5.94
CA VAL A 124 -23.62 10.15 5.49
C VAL A 124 -23.52 10.12 3.97
N TRP A 125 -24.41 9.39 3.30
CA TRP A 125 -24.34 9.21 1.84
C TRP A 125 -24.32 10.52 1.04
N PRO A 126 -25.09 11.57 1.36
CA PRO A 126 -25.00 12.85 0.64
C PRO A 126 -23.60 13.46 0.68
N SER A 127 -22.87 13.29 1.79
CA SER A 127 -21.49 13.75 1.91
C SER A 127 -20.53 12.87 1.11
N VAL A 128 -20.73 11.55 1.10
CA VAL A 128 -19.95 10.62 0.27
C VAL A 128 -20.11 10.96 -1.20
N ARG A 129 -21.33 11.27 -1.66
CA ARG A 129 -21.59 11.72 -3.03
C ARG A 129 -20.93 13.05 -3.37
N ARG A 130 -20.95 14.01 -2.43
CA ARG A 130 -20.47 15.38 -2.66
C ARG A 130 -18.94 15.45 -2.68
N PHE A 131 -18.25 14.72 -1.78
CA PHE A 131 -16.81 14.85 -1.58
C PHE A 131 -16.06 13.66 -2.13
N LEU A 132 -15.23 13.88 -3.15
CA LEU A 132 -14.45 12.84 -3.81
C LEU A 132 -13.60 12.02 -2.82
N VAL A 133 -12.95 12.69 -1.85
CA VAL A 133 -12.08 12.00 -0.86
C VAL A 133 -12.89 11.00 -0.04
N LEU A 134 -14.12 11.34 0.38
CA LEU A 134 -14.99 10.41 1.12
C LEU A 134 -15.42 9.24 0.22
N ARG A 135 -15.75 9.52 -1.04
CA ARG A 135 -16.16 8.50 -2.01
C ARG A 135 -15.04 7.50 -2.27
N VAL A 136 -13.84 7.99 -2.51
CA VAL A 136 -12.66 7.15 -2.71
C VAL A 136 -12.31 6.37 -1.45
N ALA A 137 -12.35 7.01 -0.28
CA ALA A 137 -12.06 6.33 0.98
C ALA A 137 -13.04 5.19 1.26
N VAL A 138 -14.34 5.38 1.00
CA VAL A 138 -15.38 4.33 1.12
C VAL A 138 -15.14 3.23 0.08
N ALA A 139 -14.94 3.57 -1.20
CA ALA A 139 -14.68 2.59 -2.26
C ALA A 139 -13.42 1.74 -1.97
N ALA A 140 -12.34 2.38 -1.50
CA ALA A 140 -11.10 1.71 -1.17
C ALA A 140 -11.26 0.60 -0.12
N THR A 141 -12.21 0.76 0.80
CA THR A 141 -12.50 -0.27 1.80
C THR A 141 -13.14 -1.53 1.22
N LEU A 142 -13.71 -1.47 0.04
CA LEU A 142 -14.37 -2.59 -0.65
C LEU A 142 -13.47 -3.24 -1.71
N VAL A 143 -12.40 -2.57 -2.14
CA VAL A 143 -11.46 -3.13 -3.13
C VAL A 143 -10.95 -4.53 -2.74
N PRO A 144 -10.60 -4.83 -1.48
CA PRO A 144 -10.14 -6.17 -1.12
C PRO A 144 -11.15 -7.28 -1.40
N LEU A 145 -12.46 -6.98 -1.43
CA LEU A 145 -13.49 -7.95 -1.80
C LEU A 145 -13.37 -8.41 -3.25
N LEU A 146 -12.89 -7.52 -4.13
CA LEU A 146 -12.76 -7.79 -5.57
C LEU A 146 -11.76 -8.91 -5.87
N THR A 147 -10.88 -9.29 -4.93
CA THR A 147 -9.96 -10.42 -5.11
C THR A 147 -10.66 -11.75 -5.34
N GLU A 148 -11.93 -11.86 -4.98
CA GLU A 148 -12.76 -13.04 -5.28
C GLU A 148 -13.25 -13.06 -6.73
N LEU A 149 -13.41 -11.89 -7.35
CA LEU A 149 -13.80 -11.75 -8.76
C LEU A 149 -12.59 -11.63 -9.69
N LEU A 150 -11.58 -10.91 -9.23
CA LEU A 150 -10.39 -10.49 -9.95
C LEU A 150 -9.13 -10.95 -9.20
N PRO A 151 -8.75 -12.24 -9.31
CA PRO A 151 -7.61 -12.78 -8.54
C PRO A 151 -6.28 -12.07 -8.80
N HIS A 152 -6.16 -11.37 -9.94
CA HIS A 152 -4.95 -10.68 -10.37
C HIS A 152 -4.96 -9.18 -10.01
N VAL A 153 -6.04 -8.67 -9.39
CA VAL A 153 -6.07 -7.25 -9.01
C VAL A 153 -4.99 -6.97 -7.97
N SER A 154 -4.14 -6.01 -8.28
CA SER A 154 -3.08 -5.58 -7.36
C SER A 154 -3.67 -4.78 -6.20
N MET A 155 -3.23 -5.06 -4.97
CA MET A 155 -3.59 -4.23 -3.82
C MET A 155 -2.77 -2.94 -3.82
N PHE A 156 -3.31 -1.90 -3.20
CA PHE A 156 -2.69 -0.59 -3.17
C PHE A 156 -3.05 0.17 -1.89
N ALA A 157 -2.41 1.31 -1.69
CA ALA A 157 -2.75 2.24 -0.63
C ALA A 157 -3.51 3.46 -1.17
N VAL A 158 -4.48 3.93 -0.42
CA VAL A 158 -5.08 5.26 -0.57
C VAL A 158 -4.64 6.11 0.61
N ASP A 159 -3.99 7.22 0.33
CA ASP A 159 -3.41 8.09 1.34
C ASP A 159 -4.05 9.47 1.29
N ILE A 160 -4.70 9.85 2.38
CA ILE A 160 -5.41 11.13 2.53
C ILE A 160 -4.49 12.10 3.28
N CYS A 161 -3.87 13.01 2.54
CA CYS A 161 -2.86 13.92 3.03
C CYS A 161 -3.35 15.37 3.11
N GLY A 162 -2.76 16.13 4.01
CA GLY A 162 -3.03 17.55 4.13
C GLY A 162 -2.69 18.08 5.52
N THR A 163 -2.81 19.40 5.68
CA THR A 163 -2.53 20.06 6.96
C THR A 163 -3.45 19.58 8.08
N THR A 164 -3.03 19.80 9.34
CA THR A 164 -3.78 19.39 10.54
C THR A 164 -5.20 19.96 10.56
N SER A 165 -6.12 19.25 11.21
CA SER A 165 -7.51 19.67 11.49
C SER A 165 -8.39 19.94 10.26
N ARG A 166 -8.14 19.21 9.17
CA ARG A 166 -8.87 19.33 7.89
C ARG A 166 -9.91 18.22 7.62
N GLY A 167 -10.25 17.39 8.62
CA GLY A 167 -11.27 16.35 8.47
C GLY A 167 -10.75 15.01 7.99
N LYS A 168 -9.43 14.76 7.92
CA LYS A 168 -8.83 13.47 7.49
C LYS A 168 -9.29 12.30 8.33
N THR A 169 -9.20 12.41 9.65
CA THR A 169 -9.69 11.37 10.58
C THR A 169 -11.20 11.16 10.46
N THR A 170 -11.98 12.21 10.11
CA THR A 170 -13.42 12.07 9.83
C THR A 170 -13.64 11.24 8.58
N ALA A 171 -12.87 11.48 7.52
CA ALA A 171 -12.95 10.66 6.31
C ALA A 171 -12.64 9.19 6.59
N LEU A 172 -11.61 8.92 7.40
CA LEU A 172 -11.26 7.55 7.80
C LEU A 172 -12.34 6.90 8.68
N ARG A 173 -13.02 7.68 9.56
CA ARG A 173 -14.18 7.18 10.33
C ARG A 173 -15.36 6.84 9.43
N VAL A 174 -15.64 7.66 8.41
CA VAL A 174 -16.66 7.33 7.40
C VAL A 174 -16.28 6.05 6.66
N ALA A 175 -15.03 5.89 6.26
CA ALA A 175 -14.53 4.65 5.64
C ALA A 175 -14.67 3.44 6.58
N SER A 176 -14.33 3.58 7.87
CA SER A 176 -14.45 2.49 8.85
C SER A 176 -15.90 2.04 9.05
N SER A 177 -16.87 2.97 8.92
CA SER A 177 -18.29 2.66 9.10
C SER A 177 -18.86 1.70 8.05
N VAL A 178 -18.14 1.47 6.96
CA VAL A 178 -18.47 0.41 5.98
C VAL A 178 -18.48 -0.97 6.63
N TRP A 179 -17.52 -1.22 7.53
CA TRP A 179 -17.26 -2.54 8.11
C TRP A 179 -17.60 -2.67 9.59
N GLY A 180 -17.50 -1.57 10.34
CA GLY A 180 -17.68 -1.62 11.79
C GLY A 180 -17.56 -0.26 12.47
N SER A 181 -17.35 -0.31 13.78
CA SER A 181 -17.22 0.87 14.62
C SER A 181 -15.91 1.62 14.35
N PRO A 182 -15.76 2.89 14.79
CA PRO A 182 -14.49 3.61 14.72
C PRO A 182 -13.31 2.92 15.42
N LYS A 183 -13.57 1.95 16.31
CA LYS A 183 -12.52 1.12 16.92
C LYS A 183 -11.81 0.21 15.92
N TYR A 184 -12.35 0.04 14.71
CA TYR A 184 -11.70 -0.69 13.62
C TYR A 184 -10.45 0.03 13.12
N MET A 185 -10.43 1.36 13.15
CA MET A 185 -9.27 2.14 12.79
C MET A 185 -8.11 1.88 13.77
N ARG A 186 -6.90 1.83 13.23
CA ARG A 186 -5.65 1.74 13.99
C ARG A 186 -4.82 3.00 13.76
N THR A 187 -3.82 3.21 14.58
CA THR A 187 -2.89 4.32 14.41
C THR A 187 -1.55 3.81 13.89
N TRP A 188 -0.80 4.68 13.24
CA TRP A 188 0.56 4.39 12.82
C TRP A 188 1.56 4.24 14.00
N ASP A 189 1.13 4.39 15.25
CA ASP A 189 1.94 4.09 16.44
C ASP A 189 2.06 2.57 16.66
N SER A 190 2.50 1.88 15.62
CA SER A 190 2.69 0.43 15.59
C SER A 190 4.06 0.11 15.00
N THR A 191 4.63 -1.04 15.38
CA THR A 191 5.82 -1.55 14.71
C THR A 191 5.47 -2.05 13.30
N ALA A 192 6.45 -2.07 12.38
CA ALA A 192 6.24 -2.65 11.04
C ALA A 192 5.71 -4.09 11.11
N VAL A 193 6.24 -4.89 12.03
CA VAL A 193 5.76 -6.25 12.27
C VAL A 193 4.31 -6.27 12.75
N GLY A 194 3.91 -5.29 13.57
CA GLY A 194 2.51 -5.14 13.99
C GLY A 194 1.59 -4.82 12.82
N VAL A 195 2.02 -3.93 11.92
CA VAL A 195 1.26 -3.61 10.69
C VAL A 195 1.15 -4.82 9.76
N GLU A 196 2.26 -5.57 9.56
CA GLU A 196 2.26 -6.82 8.78
C GLU A 196 1.30 -7.87 9.38
N HIS A 197 1.28 -8.03 10.71
CA HIS A 197 0.35 -8.96 11.39
C HIS A 197 -1.10 -8.52 11.25
N MET A 198 -1.38 -7.22 11.35
CA MET A 198 -2.72 -6.69 11.09
C MET A 198 -3.13 -6.94 9.63
N ALA A 199 -2.26 -6.66 8.67
CA ALA A 199 -2.53 -6.90 7.25
C ALA A 199 -2.77 -8.39 6.94
N SER A 200 -1.98 -9.29 7.55
CA SER A 200 -2.15 -10.74 7.35
C SER A 200 -3.45 -11.27 7.97
N ALA A 201 -4.02 -10.56 8.94
CA ALA A 201 -5.33 -10.90 9.50
C ALA A 201 -6.50 -10.56 8.57
N MET A 202 -6.25 -9.72 7.55
CA MET A 202 -7.24 -9.22 6.59
C MET A 202 -7.15 -9.98 5.28
N ASN A 203 -8.14 -10.79 4.95
CA ASN A 203 -8.22 -11.53 3.69
C ASN A 203 -9.50 -11.12 2.94
N GLY A 204 -9.48 -9.97 2.29
CA GLY A 204 -10.65 -9.35 1.68
C GLY A 204 -11.24 -8.18 2.50
N LEU A 205 -10.55 -7.73 3.54
CA LEU A 205 -10.90 -6.57 4.38
C LEU A 205 -9.84 -5.49 4.29
N PRO A 206 -10.18 -4.19 4.44
CA PRO A 206 -9.21 -3.09 4.38
C PRO A 206 -8.42 -2.95 5.68
N LEU A 207 -7.22 -2.37 5.62
CA LEU A 207 -6.46 -1.91 6.77
C LEU A 207 -6.52 -0.38 6.85
N LEU A 208 -7.07 0.15 7.96
CA LEU A 208 -7.30 1.57 8.18
C LEU A 208 -6.31 2.12 9.19
N LEU A 209 -5.43 3.06 8.77
CA LEU A 209 -4.33 3.57 9.57
C LEU A 209 -4.38 5.10 9.68
N ASP A 210 -4.55 5.62 10.88
CA ASP A 210 -4.65 7.07 11.15
C ASP A 210 -3.31 7.65 11.60
N ASP A 211 -2.99 8.85 11.09
CA ASP A 211 -1.93 9.75 11.54
C ASP A 211 -0.49 9.22 11.35
N THR A 212 0.04 9.40 10.14
CA THR A 212 1.43 9.06 9.81
C THR A 212 2.50 9.80 10.64
N LYS A 213 2.15 10.91 11.34
CA LYS A 213 3.07 11.57 12.28
C LYS A 213 3.49 10.69 13.46
N ARG A 214 2.70 9.67 13.78
CA ARG A 214 2.99 8.73 14.87
C ARG A 214 3.99 7.64 14.49
N LEU A 215 4.45 7.62 13.25
CA LEU A 215 5.47 6.69 12.78
C LEU A 215 6.79 6.90 13.53
N LYS A 216 7.22 5.90 14.28
CA LYS A 216 8.52 5.91 14.97
C LYS A 216 9.70 5.71 14.01
N ASN A 217 9.49 4.92 12.97
CA ASN A 217 10.48 4.65 11.93
C ASN A 217 9.81 4.67 10.54
N PRO A 218 9.85 5.83 9.85
CA PRO A 218 9.19 6.01 8.56
C PRO A 218 9.65 5.05 7.48
N GLN A 219 10.96 4.75 7.40
CA GLN A 219 11.51 3.85 6.38
C GLN A 219 11.04 2.41 6.54
N VAL A 220 11.01 1.92 7.79
CA VAL A 220 10.56 0.57 8.10
C VAL A 220 9.07 0.42 7.81
N ALA A 221 8.27 1.45 8.10
CA ALA A 221 6.85 1.48 7.80
C ALA A 221 6.58 1.51 6.29
N ALA A 222 7.31 2.32 5.53
CA ALA A 222 7.19 2.35 4.06
C ALA A 222 7.55 0.99 3.43
N SER A 223 8.56 0.31 3.97
CA SER A 223 8.92 -1.06 3.55
C SER A 223 7.81 -2.06 3.84
N ALA A 224 7.17 -1.97 5.01
CA ALA A 224 6.05 -2.83 5.37
C ALA A 224 4.84 -2.59 4.45
N VAL A 225 4.49 -1.32 4.20
CA VAL A 225 3.41 -0.95 3.27
C VAL A 225 3.71 -1.48 1.88
N TYR A 226 4.93 -1.28 1.38
CA TYR A 226 5.34 -1.80 0.07
C TYR A 226 5.16 -3.32 -0.01
N GLY A 227 5.64 -4.08 0.99
CA GLY A 227 5.47 -5.53 1.05
C GLY A 227 3.99 -5.95 1.06
N ILE A 228 3.15 -5.25 1.81
CA ILE A 228 1.71 -5.52 1.89
C ILE A 228 1.03 -5.31 0.53
N VAL A 229 1.23 -4.14 -0.09
CA VAL A 229 0.57 -3.82 -1.37
C VAL A 229 1.15 -4.57 -2.57
N SER A 230 2.39 -5.08 -2.45
CA SER A 230 3.01 -5.96 -3.46
C SER A 230 2.66 -7.43 -3.26
N ASN A 231 1.90 -7.78 -2.21
CA ASN A 231 1.64 -9.15 -1.78
C ASN A 231 2.92 -9.98 -1.55
N GLU A 232 4.00 -9.32 -1.15
CA GLU A 232 5.30 -9.93 -0.89
C GLU A 232 5.53 -10.08 0.62
N GLY A 233 5.01 -11.16 1.19
CA GLY A 233 5.27 -11.52 2.59
C GLY A 233 6.77 -11.82 2.80
N ARG A 234 7.34 -11.33 3.90
CA ARG A 234 8.73 -11.65 4.25
C ARG A 234 8.86 -13.12 4.59
N ALA A 235 9.76 -13.84 3.91
CA ALA A 235 10.13 -15.20 4.30
C ALA A 235 10.71 -15.20 5.73
N ARG A 236 10.12 -15.97 6.64
CA ARG A 236 10.60 -16.12 8.01
C ARG A 236 10.91 -17.59 8.27
N GLY A 237 12.10 -17.85 8.86
CA GLY A 237 12.46 -19.18 9.33
C GLY A 237 11.59 -19.62 10.52
N HIS A 238 11.31 -20.90 10.59
CA HIS A 238 10.73 -21.52 11.78
C HIS A 238 11.85 -21.81 12.79
N SER A 239 11.56 -21.71 14.10
CA SER A 239 12.51 -22.10 15.16
C SER A 239 13.00 -23.54 15.03
N ASP A 240 12.25 -24.39 14.36
CA ASP A 240 12.48 -25.83 14.19
C ASP A 240 13.12 -26.18 12.82
N GLY A 241 13.66 -25.18 12.09
CA GLY A 241 14.44 -25.39 10.86
C GLY A 241 13.65 -25.43 9.55
N GLY A 242 12.33 -25.08 9.54
CA GLY A 242 11.50 -24.95 8.34
C GLY A 242 11.29 -23.49 7.93
N MET A 243 10.85 -23.24 6.68
CA MET A 243 10.30 -21.95 6.27
C MET A 243 8.83 -21.88 6.66
N ARG A 244 8.41 -20.77 7.30
CA ARG A 244 6.98 -20.48 7.46
C ARG A 244 6.37 -20.19 6.10
N GLU A 245 5.14 -20.62 5.93
CA GLU A 245 4.31 -20.22 4.78
C GLU A 245 4.31 -18.70 4.65
N MET A 246 4.63 -18.17 3.46
CA MET A 246 4.67 -16.73 3.25
C MET A 246 3.26 -16.15 3.42
N ALA A 247 3.14 -15.11 4.23
CA ALA A 247 1.88 -14.41 4.41
C ALA A 247 1.44 -13.81 3.06
N GLN A 248 0.21 -14.10 2.66
CA GLN A 248 -0.43 -13.41 1.54
C GLN A 248 -1.25 -12.25 2.09
N TYR A 249 -1.15 -11.10 1.43
CA TYR A 249 -1.86 -9.89 1.82
C TYR A 249 -2.94 -9.55 0.80
N ARG A 250 -4.19 -9.84 1.11
CA ARG A 250 -5.35 -9.43 0.29
C ARG A 250 -6.06 -8.28 0.98
N THR A 251 -5.38 -7.15 1.11
CA THR A 251 -5.87 -5.97 1.82
C THR A 251 -5.43 -4.68 1.13
N ALA A 252 -6.34 -3.73 1.00
CA ALA A 252 -6.01 -2.36 0.64
C ALA A 252 -5.77 -1.54 1.92
N ILE A 253 -4.83 -0.60 1.86
CA ILE A 253 -4.54 0.30 2.97
C ILE A 253 -5.24 1.64 2.72
N VAL A 254 -5.99 2.14 3.72
CA VAL A 254 -6.45 3.53 3.72
C VAL A 254 -5.75 4.25 4.86
N SER A 255 -4.93 5.24 4.52
CA SER A 255 -4.06 5.96 5.45
C SER A 255 -4.43 7.43 5.53
N THR A 256 -4.12 8.06 6.65
CA THR A 256 -4.16 9.51 6.78
C THR A 256 -2.84 10.06 7.29
N GLY A 257 -2.47 11.28 6.84
CA GLY A 257 -1.22 11.89 7.25
C GLY A 257 -1.11 13.37 6.91
N GLU A 258 -0.02 13.99 7.30
CA GLU A 258 0.31 15.35 6.88
C GLU A 258 1.26 15.37 5.68
N ALA A 259 2.16 14.40 5.60
CA ALA A 259 3.02 14.16 4.45
C ALA A 259 2.53 12.93 3.67
N PRO A 260 2.68 12.90 2.34
CA PRO A 260 2.31 11.75 1.53
C PRO A 260 3.06 10.48 1.96
N LEU A 261 2.33 9.37 2.03
CA LEU A 261 2.90 8.07 2.39
C LEU A 261 4.02 7.64 1.42
N LYS A 262 3.90 8.00 0.14
CA LYS A 262 4.91 7.77 -0.90
C LYS A 262 6.24 8.48 -0.63
N ASP A 263 6.22 9.59 0.10
CA ASP A 263 7.39 10.41 0.45
C ASP A 263 8.03 9.96 1.78
N ILE A 264 7.32 9.10 2.53
CA ILE A 264 7.76 8.56 3.82
C ILE A 264 8.69 7.37 3.61
N GLY A 265 9.84 7.55 3.07
CA GLY A 265 10.83 6.47 2.97
C GLY A 265 11.43 6.29 1.58
N GLN A 266 12.46 5.48 1.53
CA GLN A 266 13.31 5.37 0.35
C GLN A 266 12.82 4.33 -0.69
N HIS A 267 11.55 3.94 -0.75
CA HIS A 267 11.05 2.93 -1.70
C HIS A 267 10.36 3.58 -2.90
N GLY A 268 11.08 3.79 -4.01
CA GLY A 268 10.57 4.39 -5.25
C GLY A 268 9.33 3.69 -5.85
N GLY A 269 9.14 2.39 -5.57
CA GLY A 269 7.99 1.64 -6.06
C GLY A 269 6.66 1.92 -5.33
N LEU A 270 6.67 2.64 -4.20
CA LEU A 270 5.42 2.94 -3.47
C LEU A 270 4.57 3.99 -4.21
N GLY A 271 5.18 4.90 -4.95
CA GLY A 271 4.46 5.87 -5.78
C GLY A 271 3.53 5.21 -6.81
N ALA A 272 3.95 4.10 -7.41
CA ALA A 272 3.14 3.33 -8.37
C ALA A 272 2.03 2.48 -7.72
N ARG A 273 1.95 2.44 -6.39
CA ARG A 273 1.00 1.61 -5.62
C ARG A 273 0.25 2.43 -4.56
N CYS A 274 0.34 3.75 -4.62
CA CYS A 274 -0.28 4.63 -3.64
C CYS A 274 -0.99 5.79 -4.33
N ILE A 275 -2.31 5.84 -4.19
CA ILE A 275 -3.11 6.97 -4.63
C ILE A 275 -3.12 8.01 -3.51
N THR A 276 -2.46 9.14 -3.73
CA THR A 276 -2.41 10.23 -2.76
C THR A 276 -3.48 11.27 -3.08
N LEU A 277 -4.37 11.51 -2.13
CA LEU A 277 -5.40 12.54 -2.18
C LEU A 277 -4.99 13.69 -1.27
N TRP A 278 -4.59 14.79 -1.87
CA TRP A 278 -4.13 15.97 -1.13
C TRP A 278 -5.28 16.97 -0.92
N GLY A 279 -5.39 17.47 0.30
CA GLY A 279 -6.30 18.56 0.60
C GLY A 279 -7.25 18.29 1.76
N SER A 280 -8.35 19.05 1.81
CA SER A 280 -9.38 18.94 2.82
C SER A 280 -10.50 18.00 2.36
N PRO A 281 -10.73 16.85 3.03
CA PRO A 281 -11.77 15.89 2.64
C PRO A 281 -13.20 16.45 2.59
N LEU A 282 -13.47 17.49 3.36
CA LEU A 282 -14.79 18.10 3.50
C LEU A 282 -14.89 19.50 2.86
N GLY A 283 -13.99 19.81 1.91
CA GLY A 283 -13.90 21.12 1.27
C GLY A 283 -13.11 22.14 2.11
N GLU A 284 -13.21 23.42 1.74
CA GLU A 284 -12.47 24.47 2.42
C GLU A 284 -12.85 24.57 3.91
N PRO A 285 -11.86 24.84 4.79
CA PRO A 285 -12.10 24.97 6.21
C PRO A 285 -13.04 26.12 6.55
N SER A 286 -14.14 25.78 7.19
CA SER A 286 -15.17 26.71 7.59
C SER A 286 -15.90 26.18 8.84
N HIS A 287 -16.70 27.01 9.46
CA HIS A 287 -17.60 26.57 10.53
C HIS A 287 -18.55 25.45 10.05
N GLU A 288 -19.03 25.55 8.83
CA GLU A 288 -19.91 24.56 8.21
C GLU A 288 -19.22 23.22 8.02
N SER A 289 -17.98 23.18 7.48
CA SER A 289 -17.22 21.95 7.32
C SER A 289 -16.85 21.32 8.67
N ALA A 290 -16.58 22.12 9.72
CA ALA A 290 -16.33 21.62 11.06
C ALA A 290 -17.60 21.02 11.70
N GLU A 291 -18.75 21.63 11.49
CA GLU A 291 -20.03 21.09 11.95
C GLU A 291 -20.41 19.82 11.20
N LEU A 292 -20.21 19.79 9.90
CA LEU A 292 -20.39 18.58 9.08
C LEU A 292 -19.51 17.43 9.61
N ALA A 293 -18.23 17.70 9.91
CA ALA A 293 -17.32 16.69 10.45
C ALA A 293 -17.81 16.12 11.79
N ARG A 294 -18.38 16.97 12.66
CA ARG A 294 -18.98 16.53 13.95
C ARG A 294 -20.20 15.67 13.71
N ARG A 295 -21.12 16.07 12.83
CA ARG A 295 -22.34 15.31 12.50
C ARG A 295 -21.98 13.95 11.90
N LEU A 296 -21.09 13.92 10.88
CA LEU A 296 -20.62 12.66 10.28
C LEU A 296 -20.03 11.73 11.34
N THR A 297 -19.16 12.26 12.21
CA THR A 297 -18.54 11.47 13.28
C THR A 297 -19.59 10.87 14.21
N ALA A 298 -20.58 11.65 14.65
CA ALA A 298 -21.65 11.17 15.53
C ALA A 298 -22.50 10.09 14.86
N THR A 299 -22.87 10.31 13.59
CA THR A 299 -23.69 9.34 12.86
C THR A 299 -22.96 8.01 12.66
N VAL A 300 -21.69 8.01 12.20
CA VAL A 300 -20.95 6.77 11.95
C VAL A 300 -20.51 6.05 13.22
N GLN A 301 -20.57 6.69 14.39
CA GLN A 301 -20.40 6.02 15.69
C GLN A 301 -21.64 5.23 16.10
N ALA A 302 -22.82 5.64 15.67
CA ALA A 302 -24.10 5.03 16.01
C ALA A 302 -24.58 4.04 14.94
N HIS A 303 -24.27 4.29 13.65
CA HIS A 303 -24.79 3.56 12.50
C HIS A 303 -23.64 3.13 11.59
N TYR A 304 -23.33 1.82 11.56
CA TYR A 304 -22.18 1.28 10.81
C TYR A 304 -22.36 -0.20 10.43
N GLY A 305 -21.48 -0.69 9.52
CA GLY A 305 -21.31 -2.11 9.17
C GLY A 305 -22.29 -2.66 8.14
N HIS A 306 -23.34 -1.93 7.80
CA HIS A 306 -24.39 -2.39 6.87
C HIS A 306 -23.87 -2.56 5.43
N ILE A 307 -22.99 -1.66 4.98
CA ILE A 307 -22.45 -1.68 3.61
C ILE A 307 -21.62 -2.94 3.38
N GLY A 308 -20.62 -3.17 4.25
CA GLY A 308 -19.73 -4.33 4.10
C GLY A 308 -20.50 -5.64 4.09
N LYS A 309 -21.51 -5.76 4.96
CA LYS A 309 -22.45 -6.90 4.98
C LYS A 309 -23.19 -7.03 3.66
N GLY A 310 -23.85 -5.96 3.22
CA GLY A 310 -24.68 -5.99 2.00
C GLY A 310 -23.88 -6.29 0.74
N VAL A 311 -22.67 -5.72 0.60
CA VAL A 311 -21.81 -5.99 -0.57
C VAL A 311 -21.29 -7.43 -0.56
N VAL A 312 -20.94 -8.00 0.61
CA VAL A 312 -20.56 -9.41 0.72
C VAL A 312 -21.71 -10.32 0.31
N GLU A 313 -22.91 -10.09 0.84
CA GLU A 313 -24.11 -10.87 0.50
C GLU A 313 -24.46 -10.75 -0.99
N TYR A 314 -24.33 -9.53 -1.55
CA TYR A 314 -24.49 -9.28 -2.97
C TYR A 314 -23.49 -10.08 -3.82
N LEU A 315 -22.18 -10.04 -3.49
CA LEU A 315 -21.15 -10.80 -4.20
C LEU A 315 -21.39 -12.32 -4.16
N MET A 316 -21.87 -12.82 -3.04
CA MET A 316 -22.18 -14.25 -2.86
C MET A 316 -23.41 -14.69 -3.68
N SER A 317 -24.33 -13.77 -3.95
CA SER A 317 -25.52 -14.06 -4.77
C SER A 317 -25.25 -14.03 -6.28
N GLN A 318 -24.05 -13.56 -6.71
CA GLN A 318 -23.72 -13.40 -8.12
C GLN A 318 -23.56 -14.74 -8.84
N THR A 319 -24.23 -14.89 -9.97
CA THR A 319 -24.05 -16.01 -10.88
C THR A 319 -22.69 -15.94 -11.59
N PRO A 320 -22.20 -17.03 -12.23
CA PRO A 320 -20.99 -16.96 -13.04
C PRO A 320 -21.06 -15.94 -14.18
N GLU A 321 -22.25 -15.70 -14.74
CA GLU A 321 -22.48 -14.69 -15.79
C GLU A 321 -22.36 -13.27 -15.23
N ASP A 322 -22.96 -13.00 -14.06
CA ASP A 322 -22.82 -11.71 -13.37
C ASP A 322 -21.36 -11.42 -13.03
N ARG A 323 -20.63 -12.43 -12.54
CA ARG A 323 -19.19 -12.33 -12.25
C ARG A 323 -18.38 -11.99 -13.51
N ALA A 324 -18.68 -12.62 -14.65
CA ALA A 324 -18.04 -12.31 -15.92
C ALA A 324 -18.35 -10.86 -16.35
N ASN A 325 -19.59 -10.38 -16.15
CA ASN A 325 -19.97 -9.00 -16.44
C ASN A 325 -19.17 -8.00 -15.57
N TRP A 326 -18.97 -8.29 -14.29
CA TRP A 326 -18.11 -7.47 -13.42
C TRP A 326 -16.67 -7.40 -13.91
N CYS A 327 -16.11 -8.51 -14.41
CA CYS A 327 -14.78 -8.52 -15.02
C CYS A 327 -14.73 -7.61 -16.26
N ASN A 328 -15.75 -7.65 -17.12
CA ASN A 328 -15.82 -6.77 -18.31
C ASN A 328 -15.93 -5.28 -17.92
N ARG A 329 -16.68 -4.95 -16.87
CA ARG A 329 -16.75 -3.57 -16.34
C ARG A 329 -15.40 -3.11 -15.81
N TYR A 330 -14.65 -3.99 -15.12
CA TYR A 330 -13.29 -3.67 -14.69
C TYR A 330 -12.37 -3.31 -15.85
N GLU A 331 -12.39 -4.10 -16.93
CA GLU A 331 -11.59 -3.82 -18.13
C GLU A 331 -11.97 -2.50 -18.79
N ALA A 332 -13.26 -2.14 -18.81
CA ALA A 332 -13.71 -0.85 -19.32
C ALA A 332 -13.18 0.32 -18.47
N HIS A 333 -13.21 0.18 -17.12
CA HIS A 333 -12.62 1.17 -16.24
C HIS A 333 -11.11 1.27 -16.41
N LEU A 334 -10.41 0.13 -16.56
CA LEU A 334 -8.96 0.09 -16.77
C LEU A 334 -8.56 0.84 -18.06
N GLN A 335 -9.26 0.60 -19.15
CA GLN A 335 -9.05 1.32 -20.41
C GLN A 335 -9.25 2.82 -20.23
N HIS A 336 -10.32 3.23 -19.54
CA HIS A 336 -10.63 4.64 -19.29
C HIS A 336 -9.52 5.33 -18.47
N TYR A 337 -9.12 4.74 -17.33
CA TYR A 337 -8.09 5.34 -16.46
C TYR A 337 -6.70 5.31 -17.08
N THR A 338 -6.40 4.32 -17.92
CA THR A 338 -5.14 4.28 -18.68
C THR A 338 -5.09 5.40 -19.73
N ALA A 339 -6.20 5.64 -20.44
CA ALA A 339 -6.29 6.69 -21.47
C ALA A 339 -6.23 8.11 -20.88
N THR A 340 -6.68 8.30 -19.64
CA THR A 340 -6.76 9.61 -18.96
C THR A 340 -5.62 9.89 -18.00
N ALA A 341 -4.74 8.92 -17.76
CA ALA A 341 -3.54 9.08 -16.93
C ALA A 341 -2.55 10.11 -17.52
N ALA A 342 -1.72 10.70 -16.65
CA ALA A 342 -0.60 11.49 -17.12
C ALA A 342 0.39 10.61 -17.90
N PRO A 343 1.08 11.15 -18.92
CA PRO A 343 2.16 10.44 -19.59
C PRO A 343 3.26 10.05 -18.61
N GLY A 344 3.79 8.82 -18.74
CA GLY A 344 4.87 8.30 -17.91
C GLY A 344 4.70 6.81 -17.60
N ASP A 345 5.57 6.28 -16.75
CA ASP A 345 5.62 4.85 -16.42
C ASP A 345 4.72 4.46 -15.24
N ILE A 346 4.38 5.42 -14.38
CA ILE A 346 3.61 5.18 -13.14
C ILE A 346 2.10 5.27 -13.41
N GLY A 347 1.68 6.18 -14.31
CA GLY A 347 0.28 6.36 -14.67
C GLY A 347 -0.44 5.06 -15.04
N PRO A 348 0.07 4.24 -15.98
CA PRO A 348 -0.53 2.96 -16.34
C PRO A 348 -0.66 1.98 -15.17
N ARG A 349 0.32 1.93 -14.26
CA ARG A 349 0.27 1.07 -13.07
C ARG A 349 -0.78 1.51 -12.06
N LEU A 350 -0.94 2.83 -11.85
CA LEU A 350 -2.01 3.36 -11.00
C LEU A 350 -3.39 3.18 -11.61
N SER A 351 -3.49 3.01 -12.93
CA SER A 351 -4.77 2.81 -13.62
C SER A 351 -5.50 1.55 -13.17
N GLU A 352 -4.78 0.48 -12.80
CA GLU A 352 -5.36 -0.70 -12.17
C GLU A 352 -6.06 -0.34 -10.85
N SER A 353 -5.41 0.50 -10.03
CA SER A 353 -5.95 0.97 -8.76
C SER A 353 -7.17 1.88 -8.96
N GLY A 354 -7.13 2.77 -9.97
CA GLY A 354 -8.26 3.62 -10.35
C GLY A 354 -9.46 2.79 -10.80
N ALA A 355 -9.24 1.79 -11.66
CA ALA A 355 -10.27 0.87 -12.13
C ALA A 355 -10.90 0.07 -10.98
N ALA A 356 -10.08 -0.44 -10.06
CA ALA A 356 -10.56 -1.17 -8.89
C ALA A 356 -11.43 -0.30 -7.97
N LEU A 357 -11.05 0.97 -7.76
CA LEU A 357 -11.87 1.93 -6.99
C LEU A 357 -13.20 2.22 -7.68
N ALA A 358 -13.20 2.43 -9.00
CA ALA A 358 -14.42 2.70 -9.76
C ALA A 358 -15.36 1.50 -9.69
N LEU A 359 -14.84 0.29 -9.91
CA LEU A 359 -15.63 -0.94 -9.83
C LEU A 359 -16.20 -1.17 -8.43
N ALA A 360 -15.40 -0.97 -7.38
CA ALA A 360 -15.84 -1.11 -6.00
C ALA A 360 -16.95 -0.12 -5.65
N HIS A 361 -16.87 1.11 -6.14
CA HIS A 361 -17.92 2.12 -5.96
C HIS A 361 -19.21 1.76 -6.72
N GLU A 362 -19.09 1.32 -7.96
CA GLU A 362 -20.21 0.88 -8.77
C GLU A 362 -20.93 -0.29 -8.11
N MET A 363 -20.17 -1.29 -7.66
CA MET A 363 -20.68 -2.46 -6.94
C MET A 363 -21.39 -2.08 -5.62
N LEU A 364 -20.81 -1.12 -4.86
CA LEU A 364 -21.46 -0.60 -3.67
C LEU A 364 -22.83 -0.01 -4.00
N CYS A 365 -22.91 0.81 -5.03
CA CYS A 365 -24.18 1.46 -5.41
C CYS A 365 -25.22 0.42 -5.83
N GLU A 366 -24.83 -0.57 -6.64
CA GLU A 366 -25.72 -1.63 -7.11
C GLU A 366 -26.17 -2.53 -5.94
N ALA A 367 -25.24 -3.00 -5.11
CA ALA A 367 -25.53 -3.86 -3.96
C ALA A 367 -26.46 -3.22 -2.93
N MET A 368 -26.33 -1.91 -2.72
CA MET A 368 -27.06 -1.18 -1.68
C MET A 368 -28.26 -0.39 -2.22
N GLY A 369 -28.56 -0.50 -3.52
CA GLY A 369 -29.64 0.26 -4.16
C GLY A 369 -29.45 1.78 -4.10
N LEU A 370 -28.20 2.24 -4.12
CA LEU A 370 -27.85 3.66 -4.05
C LEU A 370 -27.69 4.27 -5.47
N PRO A 371 -27.99 5.57 -5.65
CA PRO A 371 -27.73 6.23 -6.91
C PRO A 371 -26.24 6.17 -7.26
N TYR A 372 -25.94 5.66 -8.45
CA TYR A 372 -24.56 5.63 -8.95
C TYR A 372 -24.20 6.99 -9.55
N ASP A 373 -23.09 7.54 -9.07
CA ASP A 373 -22.38 8.64 -9.68
C ASP A 373 -20.96 8.15 -9.98
N PRO A 374 -20.45 8.30 -11.21
CA PRO A 374 -19.05 7.97 -11.52
C PRO A 374 -18.10 8.59 -10.50
N LEU A 375 -16.97 7.94 -10.23
CA LEU A 375 -16.00 8.43 -9.25
C LEU A 375 -15.46 9.84 -9.55
N MET A 376 -15.68 10.35 -10.77
CA MET A 376 -15.31 11.70 -11.21
C MET A 376 -13.84 12.04 -10.93
N PHE A 377 -12.96 11.06 -11.13
CA PHE A 377 -11.53 11.28 -11.08
C PHE A 377 -10.99 12.07 -12.27
N ASP A 378 -11.77 12.20 -13.35
CA ASP A 378 -11.26 12.60 -14.67
C ASP A 378 -10.43 13.88 -14.63
N SER A 379 -10.90 14.93 -13.94
CA SER A 379 -10.14 16.16 -13.77
C SER A 379 -8.98 16.05 -12.78
N GLN A 380 -9.08 15.13 -11.83
CA GLN A 380 -8.08 14.94 -10.76
C GLN A 380 -7.15 13.76 -11.05
N TRP A 381 -7.59 12.77 -11.84
CA TRP A 381 -6.82 11.58 -12.14
C TRP A 381 -5.49 11.92 -12.82
N ARG A 382 -5.53 12.77 -13.81
CA ARG A 382 -4.30 13.25 -14.48
C ARG A 382 -3.36 13.96 -13.51
N SER A 383 -3.89 14.75 -12.57
CA SER A 383 -3.07 15.41 -11.54
C SER A 383 -2.52 14.42 -10.52
N ILE A 384 -3.30 13.41 -10.13
CA ILE A 384 -2.87 12.35 -9.19
C ILE A 384 -1.73 11.53 -9.81
N THR A 385 -1.87 11.12 -11.07
CA THR A 385 -0.86 10.35 -11.78
C THR A 385 0.37 11.18 -12.09
N ALA A 386 0.24 12.45 -12.51
CA ALA A 386 1.35 13.37 -12.68
C ALA A 386 2.12 13.60 -11.36
N ALA A 387 1.41 13.77 -10.24
CA ALA A 387 2.04 13.91 -8.92
C ALA A 387 2.73 12.61 -8.46
N ALA A 388 2.29 11.45 -8.93
CA ALA A 388 2.96 10.17 -8.69
C ALA A 388 4.25 10.05 -9.51
N GLU A 389 4.24 10.52 -10.77
CA GLU A 389 5.45 10.57 -11.62
C GLU A 389 6.53 11.47 -11.02
N THR A 390 6.16 12.63 -10.47
CA THR A 390 7.14 13.52 -9.79
C THR A 390 7.71 12.93 -8.51
N ALA A 391 7.05 11.95 -7.92
CA ALA A 391 7.59 11.15 -6.81
C ALA A 391 8.57 10.06 -7.29
N ASP A 392 8.81 9.96 -8.60
CA ASP A 392 9.84 9.09 -9.14
C ASP A 392 11.22 9.55 -8.65
N ARG A 393 11.84 8.69 -7.86
CA ARG A 393 13.14 8.97 -7.24
C ARG A 393 14.25 9.22 -8.25
N ALA A 394 14.23 8.48 -9.35
CA ALA A 394 15.26 8.61 -10.37
C ALA A 394 15.11 9.96 -11.07
N LEU A 395 13.88 10.40 -11.35
CA LEU A 395 13.60 11.72 -11.89
C LEU A 395 13.90 12.80 -10.84
N GLY A 396 13.41 12.66 -9.61
CA GLY A 396 13.72 13.58 -8.51
C GLY A 396 15.22 13.74 -8.28
N ALA A 397 15.95 12.63 -8.20
CA ALA A 397 17.40 12.61 -8.05
C ALA A 397 18.13 13.33 -9.20
N MET A 398 17.63 13.21 -10.44
CA MET A 398 18.19 13.90 -11.61
C MET A 398 17.92 15.41 -11.55
N ILE A 399 16.70 15.81 -11.21
CA ILE A 399 16.30 17.21 -11.04
C ILE A 399 17.12 17.88 -9.93
N ASP A 400 17.23 17.24 -8.76
CA ASP A 400 17.97 17.76 -7.60
C ASP A 400 19.47 17.88 -7.89
N LEU A 401 20.04 16.87 -8.56
CA LEU A 401 21.45 16.89 -8.98
C LEU A 401 21.70 18.04 -9.97
N HIS A 402 20.82 18.23 -10.94
CA HIS A 402 20.91 19.33 -11.90
C HIS A 402 20.75 20.69 -11.22
N ALA A 403 19.77 20.84 -10.32
CA ALA A 403 19.57 22.07 -9.55
C ALA A 403 20.81 22.40 -8.70
N HIS A 404 21.38 21.42 -8.01
CA HIS A 404 22.61 21.59 -7.23
C HIS A 404 23.79 22.10 -8.09
N ILE A 405 23.94 21.54 -9.28
CA ILE A 405 25.00 21.97 -10.21
C ILE A 405 24.75 23.38 -10.70
N ASN A 406 23.52 23.72 -11.07
CA ASN A 406 23.17 25.06 -11.58
C ASN A 406 23.23 26.16 -10.50
N MET A 407 23.08 25.83 -9.22
CA MET A 407 23.34 26.77 -8.12
C MET A 407 24.81 27.15 -7.98
N ASN A 408 25.72 26.44 -8.64
CA ASN A 408 27.17 26.67 -8.61
C ASN A 408 27.75 26.83 -10.03
N PRO A 409 27.32 27.84 -10.80
CA PRO A 409 27.64 27.97 -12.22
C PRO A 409 29.15 28.11 -12.49
N ASP A 410 29.89 28.71 -11.54
CA ASP A 410 31.34 28.86 -11.62
C ASP A 410 32.12 27.54 -11.47
N ARG A 411 31.46 26.51 -10.97
CA ARG A 411 32.01 25.16 -10.80
C ARG A 411 31.62 24.20 -11.93
N ILE A 412 31.02 24.72 -13.00
CA ILE A 412 30.73 23.96 -14.23
C ILE A 412 31.89 24.21 -15.21
N TYR A 413 32.65 23.15 -15.50
CA TYR A 413 33.69 23.23 -16.54
C TYR A 413 33.02 23.32 -17.92
N ARG A 414 33.43 24.36 -18.69
CA ARG A 414 33.05 24.55 -20.09
C ARG A 414 34.33 24.58 -20.92
N PRO A 415 34.49 23.67 -21.89
CA PRO A 415 35.69 23.69 -22.73
C PRO A 415 35.76 24.99 -23.54
N ARG A 416 36.96 25.50 -23.77
CA ARG A 416 37.20 26.68 -24.61
C ARG A 416 36.74 26.38 -26.04
N ALA A 417 36.07 27.34 -26.66
CA ALA A 417 35.62 27.23 -28.04
C ALA A 417 36.59 27.99 -28.95
N ALA A 418 37.03 27.35 -30.03
CA ALA A 418 38.04 27.90 -30.93
C ALA A 418 37.68 29.24 -31.59
N ASN A 419 36.39 29.56 -31.69
CA ASN A 419 35.86 30.74 -32.39
C ASN A 419 35.30 31.82 -31.46
N VAL A 420 35.64 31.81 -30.16
CA VAL A 420 35.14 32.78 -29.17
C VAL A 420 36.32 33.63 -28.68
N PRO A 421 36.18 34.96 -28.59
CA PRO A 421 37.24 35.86 -28.09
C PRO A 421 37.69 35.46 -26.68
N ASP A 422 38.96 35.61 -26.35
CA ASP A 422 39.55 35.26 -25.05
C ASP A 422 38.84 35.93 -23.86
N SER A 423 38.34 37.14 -24.04
CA SER A 423 37.55 37.87 -23.03
C SER A 423 36.18 37.21 -22.68
N MET A 424 35.68 36.33 -23.56
CA MET A 424 34.42 35.58 -23.39
C MET A 424 34.66 34.09 -23.12
N GLN A 425 35.92 33.66 -23.06
CA GLN A 425 36.28 32.27 -22.74
C GLN A 425 36.11 31.99 -21.22
N PRO A 426 35.82 30.75 -20.84
CA PRO A 426 35.81 30.34 -19.45
C PRO A 426 37.18 30.54 -18.79
N SER A 427 37.19 30.87 -17.50
CA SER A 427 38.41 31.03 -16.71
C SER A 427 39.22 29.74 -16.69
N GLU A 428 40.55 29.85 -16.82
CA GLU A 428 41.48 28.73 -16.68
C GLU A 428 41.74 28.34 -15.21
N VAL A 429 41.38 29.23 -14.28
CA VAL A 429 41.60 28.99 -12.86
C VAL A 429 40.51 28.04 -12.35
N ALA A 430 40.94 26.90 -11.82
CA ALA A 430 40.00 25.95 -11.20
C ALA A 430 39.34 26.59 -9.99
N PRO A 431 38.01 26.48 -9.85
CA PRO A 431 37.26 27.04 -8.73
C PRO A 431 37.66 26.38 -7.41
N LEU A 432 37.51 27.13 -6.31
CA LEU A 432 37.74 26.60 -4.97
C LEU A 432 36.80 25.41 -4.73
N GLY A 433 37.35 24.25 -4.36
CA GLY A 433 36.61 23.00 -4.21
C GLY A 433 36.39 22.19 -5.48
N GLY A 434 37.01 22.61 -6.61
CA GLY A 434 37.02 21.88 -7.89
C GLY A 434 35.72 21.97 -8.68
N TYR A 435 35.69 21.34 -9.83
CA TYR A 435 34.52 21.31 -10.72
C TYR A 435 33.50 20.28 -10.28
N LEU A 436 32.20 20.65 -10.36
CA LEU A 436 31.07 19.77 -10.08
C LEU A 436 30.60 19.03 -11.32
N ALA A 437 30.70 19.63 -12.48
CA ALA A 437 30.23 19.06 -13.74
C ALA A 437 31.02 19.62 -14.93
N HIS A 438 30.87 18.95 -16.08
CA HIS A 438 31.31 19.41 -17.39
C HIS A 438 30.04 19.64 -18.24
N MET A 439 29.98 20.76 -18.93
CA MET A 439 28.93 21.09 -19.88
C MET A 439 29.48 21.46 -21.23
N ALA A 440 29.16 20.70 -22.26
CA ALA A 440 29.54 20.98 -23.65
C ALA A 440 28.36 20.66 -24.57
N ARG A 441 28.08 21.57 -25.53
CA ARG A 441 27.03 21.41 -26.54
C ARG A 441 25.64 21.01 -25.94
N GLY A 442 25.28 21.57 -24.79
CA GLY A 442 24.02 21.26 -24.09
C GLY A 442 23.98 19.92 -23.36
N VAL A 443 25.08 19.18 -23.32
CA VAL A 443 25.19 17.89 -22.62
C VAL A 443 25.86 18.08 -21.27
N LEU A 444 25.22 17.61 -20.21
CA LEU A 444 25.73 17.65 -18.83
C LEU A 444 26.43 16.33 -18.50
N SER A 445 27.68 16.40 -18.05
CA SER A 445 28.45 15.25 -17.57
C SER A 445 28.87 15.48 -16.12
N VAL A 446 28.45 14.60 -15.21
CA VAL A 446 28.71 14.73 -13.78
C VAL A 446 29.66 13.65 -13.30
N PRO A 447 30.84 14.04 -12.69
CA PRO A 447 31.77 13.06 -12.14
C PRO A 447 31.11 12.09 -11.18
N VAL A 448 31.44 10.79 -11.31
CA VAL A 448 30.86 9.71 -10.48
C VAL A 448 30.98 10.03 -8.99
N GLY A 449 32.11 10.54 -8.52
CA GLY A 449 32.32 10.89 -7.11
C GLY A 449 31.42 12.04 -6.62
N ILE A 450 31.13 13.02 -7.49
CA ILE A 450 30.25 14.15 -7.18
C ILE A 450 28.80 13.64 -7.09
N ALA A 451 28.33 12.90 -8.11
CA ALA A 451 26.99 12.31 -8.11
C ALA A 451 26.78 11.41 -6.88
N LYS A 452 27.77 10.57 -6.57
CA LYS A 452 27.70 9.68 -5.38
C LYS A 452 27.59 10.49 -4.09
N ASN A 453 28.45 11.47 -3.89
CA ASN A 453 28.48 12.26 -2.68
C ASN A 453 27.17 13.05 -2.47
N PHE A 454 26.66 13.66 -3.54
CA PHE A 454 25.41 14.42 -3.48
C PHE A 454 24.21 13.50 -3.24
N LEU A 455 24.03 12.46 -4.05
CA LEU A 455 22.86 11.59 -3.95
C LEU A 455 22.85 10.75 -2.68
N GLU A 456 23.96 10.12 -2.30
CA GLU A 456 23.98 9.24 -1.13
C GLU A 456 24.08 9.99 0.21
N ARG A 457 24.92 11.03 0.29
CA ARG A 457 25.17 11.72 1.57
C ARG A 457 24.26 12.90 1.82
N THR A 458 23.86 13.62 0.77
CA THR A 458 23.03 14.82 0.92
C THR A 458 21.54 14.49 0.78
N MET A 459 21.17 13.69 -0.23
CA MET A 459 19.78 13.40 -0.56
C MET A 459 19.30 12.03 -0.05
N GLY A 460 20.20 11.16 0.41
CA GLY A 460 19.85 9.83 0.91
C GLY A 460 19.35 8.86 -0.17
N HIS A 461 19.69 9.10 -1.44
CA HIS A 461 19.36 8.21 -2.54
C HIS A 461 20.45 7.14 -2.75
N THR A 462 20.06 5.96 -3.21
CA THR A 462 21.01 4.92 -3.63
C THR A 462 21.48 5.19 -5.05
N LEU A 463 22.72 5.62 -5.23
CA LEU A 463 23.27 5.95 -6.56
C LEU A 463 23.07 4.82 -7.58
N SER A 464 23.32 3.57 -7.20
CA SER A 464 23.19 2.42 -8.12
C SER A 464 21.77 2.23 -8.66
N GLU A 465 20.73 2.50 -7.85
CA GLU A 465 19.34 2.43 -8.26
C GLU A 465 18.99 3.57 -9.22
N CYS A 466 19.40 4.80 -8.87
CA CYS A 466 19.19 5.96 -9.76
C CYS A 466 19.85 5.74 -11.11
N VAL A 467 21.11 5.31 -11.14
CA VAL A 467 21.87 5.05 -12.38
C VAL A 467 21.27 3.92 -13.20
N ALA A 468 20.75 2.87 -12.55
CA ALA A 468 20.04 1.79 -13.24
C ALA A 468 18.79 2.31 -13.95
N ALA A 469 17.97 3.08 -13.25
CA ALA A 469 16.73 3.66 -13.79
C ALA A 469 17.02 4.71 -14.88
N TRP A 470 18.03 5.56 -14.71
CA TRP A 470 18.44 6.52 -15.74
C TRP A 470 18.91 5.84 -17.02
N ASN A 471 19.65 4.73 -16.88
CA ASN A 471 20.11 3.95 -18.03
C ASN A 471 18.97 3.25 -18.75
N GLU A 472 18.06 2.62 -18.00
CA GLU A 472 16.86 1.95 -18.54
C GLU A 472 15.97 2.90 -19.35
N ARG A 473 15.87 4.15 -18.91
CA ARG A 473 15.08 5.21 -19.56
C ARG A 473 15.81 5.93 -20.70
N GLY A 474 17.03 5.53 -21.02
CA GLY A 474 17.83 6.19 -22.05
C GLY A 474 18.27 7.61 -21.69
N TRP A 475 18.30 7.95 -20.39
CA TRP A 475 18.72 9.27 -19.91
C TRP A 475 20.24 9.42 -19.78
N LEU A 476 20.98 8.30 -19.80
CA LEU A 476 22.43 8.30 -19.78
C LEU A 476 23.00 7.87 -21.13
N ARG A 477 24.05 8.54 -21.54
CA ARG A 477 24.94 8.02 -22.59
C ARG A 477 25.75 6.87 -22.01
N THR A 478 25.71 5.72 -22.67
CA THR A 478 26.50 4.55 -22.29
C THR A 478 27.64 4.34 -23.29
N GLY A 479 28.86 4.13 -22.79
CA GLY A 479 29.95 3.56 -23.61
C GLY A 479 29.80 2.04 -23.67
N ASP A 480 30.53 1.38 -24.59
CA ASP A 480 30.38 -0.01 -25.04
C ASP A 480 30.29 -1.12 -23.95
N ALA A 481 30.56 -0.83 -22.69
CA ALA A 481 30.38 -1.79 -21.57
C ALA A 481 30.15 -1.14 -20.20
N ARG A 482 30.08 0.19 -20.11
CA ARG A 482 30.01 0.90 -18.82
C ARG A 482 28.93 1.97 -18.85
N ARG A 483 28.23 2.14 -17.75
CA ARG A 483 27.22 3.20 -17.53
C ARG A 483 27.86 4.60 -17.35
N THR A 484 29.18 4.73 -17.56
CA THR A 484 29.95 5.96 -17.42
C THR A 484 30.68 6.27 -18.69
N HIS A 485 30.81 7.55 -18.99
CA HIS A 485 31.60 8.08 -20.11
C HIS A 485 32.80 8.86 -19.56
N THR A 486 34.00 8.75 -20.20
CA THR A 486 35.17 9.49 -19.79
C THR A 486 35.18 10.86 -20.47
N VAL A 487 35.18 11.91 -19.66
CA VAL A 487 35.23 13.31 -20.15
C VAL A 487 36.48 13.98 -19.64
N ARG A 488 37.10 14.86 -20.44
CA ARG A 488 38.24 15.67 -19.99
C ARG A 488 37.74 16.91 -19.24
N ILE A 489 38.15 17.05 -17.99
CA ILE A 489 37.88 18.23 -17.15
C ILE A 489 39.22 18.79 -16.72
N ALA A 490 39.53 20.03 -17.16
CA ALA A 490 40.83 20.67 -16.91
C ALA A 490 42.01 19.71 -17.25
N ASP A 491 42.00 19.17 -18.47
CA ASP A 491 43.00 18.24 -19.04
C ASP A 491 43.14 16.88 -18.34
N ARG A 492 42.29 16.57 -17.37
CA ARG A 492 42.28 15.26 -16.69
C ARG A 492 41.11 14.41 -17.16
N PRO A 493 41.35 13.13 -17.51
CA PRO A 493 40.25 12.21 -17.82
C PRO A 493 39.48 11.87 -16.53
N VAL A 494 38.15 12.09 -16.55
CA VAL A 494 37.25 11.85 -15.40
C VAL A 494 36.09 11.00 -15.86
N ALA A 495 35.79 9.92 -15.13
CA ALA A 495 34.62 9.11 -15.37
C ALA A 495 33.36 9.87 -14.89
N CYS A 496 32.40 10.07 -15.79
CA CYS A 496 31.19 10.85 -15.56
C CYS A 496 29.92 10.07 -15.94
N TYR A 497 28.82 10.39 -15.30
CA TYR A 497 27.50 10.13 -15.84
C TYR A 497 27.15 11.26 -16.79
N THR A 498 26.90 10.94 -18.04
CA THR A 498 26.62 11.90 -19.10
C THR A 498 25.16 11.79 -19.48
N PHE A 499 24.42 12.86 -19.23
CA PHE A 499 22.98 12.90 -19.48
C PHE A 499 22.68 13.22 -20.94
N THR A 500 21.69 12.52 -21.52
CA THR A 500 21.26 12.73 -22.91
C THR A 500 20.50 14.05 -23.08
N ALA A 501 20.31 14.50 -24.32
CA ALA A 501 19.47 15.66 -24.61
C ALA A 501 18.03 15.47 -24.11
N LEU A 502 17.48 14.25 -24.20
CA LEU A 502 16.18 13.89 -23.66
C LEU A 502 16.11 14.13 -22.15
N ALA A 503 17.11 13.67 -21.39
CA ALA A 503 17.15 13.90 -19.95
C ALA A 503 17.20 15.41 -19.63
N MET A 504 17.94 16.18 -20.39
CA MET A 504 18.08 17.62 -20.20
C MET A 504 16.79 18.38 -20.54
N SER A 505 16.03 17.96 -21.55
CA SER A 505 14.70 18.56 -21.87
C SER A 505 13.67 18.29 -20.78
N ILE A 506 13.65 17.09 -20.21
CA ILE A 506 12.77 16.73 -19.09
C ILE A 506 13.05 17.61 -17.86
N VAL A 507 14.33 17.80 -17.53
CA VAL A 507 14.72 18.65 -16.39
C VAL A 507 14.42 20.13 -16.64
N ALA A 508 14.50 20.59 -17.88
CA ALA A 508 14.17 21.95 -18.26
C ALA A 508 12.65 22.23 -18.29
N GLY A 509 11.80 21.21 -18.16
CA GLY A 509 10.35 21.35 -18.24
C GLY A 509 9.83 21.72 -19.64
N VAL A 510 10.64 21.48 -20.68
CA VAL A 510 10.23 21.68 -22.08
C VAL A 510 9.57 20.39 -22.54
N ASP A 511 8.25 20.37 -22.48
CA ASP A 511 7.42 19.29 -23.04
C ASP A 511 7.32 19.49 -24.56
N ASP A 512 8.35 19.10 -25.31
CA ASP A 512 8.30 19.05 -26.76
C ASP A 512 7.52 17.81 -27.19
N GLY A 513 6.19 17.96 -27.28
CA GLY A 513 5.27 16.96 -27.85
C GLY A 513 5.50 16.68 -29.34
N THR A 514 6.71 16.94 -29.86
CA THR A 514 7.12 16.72 -31.27
C THR A 514 8.57 16.25 -31.34
N SER A 515 8.92 15.12 -30.75
CA SER A 515 10.15 14.42 -31.15
C SER A 515 9.80 13.22 -32.01
N SER A 516 9.84 13.44 -33.33
CA SER A 516 9.99 12.37 -34.32
C SER A 516 11.23 11.52 -34.00
N PRO A 517 11.20 10.19 -34.19
CA PRO A 517 12.34 9.31 -33.89
C PRO A 517 13.57 9.49 -34.80
N ASP A 518 13.56 10.46 -35.71
CA ASP A 518 14.60 10.68 -36.74
C ASP A 518 15.52 11.87 -36.48
N ALA A 519 15.63 12.38 -35.26
CA ALA A 519 16.67 13.36 -34.95
C ALA A 519 18.04 12.66 -34.86
N VAL A 520 18.79 12.71 -35.95
CA VAL A 520 20.17 12.26 -36.04
C VAL A 520 20.99 12.90 -34.92
N GLU A 521 21.42 12.13 -33.95
CA GLU A 521 22.39 12.57 -32.93
C GLU A 521 23.67 13.05 -33.62
N PRO A 522 24.21 14.23 -33.30
CA PRO A 522 25.51 14.62 -33.81
C PRO A 522 26.59 13.69 -33.25
N THR A 523 27.17 12.89 -34.09
CA THR A 523 28.34 12.08 -33.77
C THR A 523 29.45 13.00 -33.24
N LEU A 524 29.89 12.75 -32.03
CA LEU A 524 31.17 13.30 -31.53
C LEU A 524 32.27 12.51 -32.19
N ASP A 525 32.78 13.01 -33.34
CA ASP A 525 34.00 12.48 -33.91
C ASP A 525 35.16 12.78 -32.94
N ASP A 526 35.77 11.72 -32.43
CA ASP A 526 37.01 11.73 -31.63
C ASP A 526 38.27 11.96 -32.51
N ASP A 527 38.12 12.63 -33.61
CA ASP A 527 39.28 12.96 -34.48
C ASP A 527 39.87 14.33 -34.12
N VAL A 528 40.74 14.32 -33.12
CA VAL A 528 41.85 15.26 -33.06
C VAL A 528 43.13 14.47 -33.38
N PRO A 529 43.80 14.74 -34.49
CA PRO A 529 45.04 14.05 -34.86
C PRO A 529 46.16 14.33 -33.84
N PRO A 530 47.12 13.41 -33.69
CA PRO A 530 48.24 13.57 -32.76
C PRO A 530 49.27 14.52 -33.38
N PHE A 531 49.36 15.71 -32.80
CA PHE A 531 50.58 16.52 -32.80
C PHE A 531 50.67 17.31 -31.50
#